data_43ede3f98d6a4aaf24fc93040c83a00e
#
_entry.id   43ede3f98d6a4aaf24fc93040c83a00e
#
_cell.length_a   1.000
_cell.length_b   1.000
_cell.length_c   1.000
_cell.angle_alpha   90.00
_cell.angle_beta   90.00
_cell.angle_gamma   90.00
#
_symmetry.space_group_name_H-M   'P 1'
#
loop_
_entity.id
_entity.type
_entity.pdbx_description
1 polymer ?
#
loop_
_entity_poly.entity_id
_entity_poly.type
_entity_poly.pdbx_seq_one_letter_code
_entity_poly.pdbx_strand_id
1 'polypeptide(L)'
;MASRKRFAENIPGLLTSPMNKDTSRIFVAATRMNDGKTTTCLGLTAALQTMGLNVGYIKPIAQRIVQSGEDQVDEDTLLIDGLFSLDIPIAAMSPVAIGPEFTKNYLENPNEIGPQLKDKICRAFDRAAYGKDIIVVEGSGHAGVGSVFGASNADNAKVLGSKALIVAAGGIGKPIDEIALNKALFDQSGVEVVGVILNKVLPDKIDFIRDFASRGLKKLGIPLIGVVPLQETLVYPNLDQVAEETKARWIHQPAGLRRVRRVVIGAMSARRAAEYFRVNGTLVIVPGDREDLLEAFIEGGGAKSLSGIILSNGLLPNDVLMKKLTDAGIPVAAVEAESFAVTARINNMTVKTMKQDSDKIPIIEKMIRESVDIPALLKSIKK
;
A
#
# COMPACT_ATOMS: atom_id res chain seq x y z
N MET A 1 -28.69 9.68 13.46
CA MET A 1 -27.31 9.46 14.01
C MET A 1 -27.26 8.67 15.32
N ALA A 2 -28.25 8.68 16.18
CA ALA A 2 -28.23 7.99 17.48
C ALA A 2 -28.48 6.46 17.44
N SER A 3 -29.03 5.89 16.35
CA SER A 3 -29.28 4.42 16.26
C SER A 3 -28.06 3.61 15.84
N ARG A 4 -27.06 4.23 15.22
CA ARG A 4 -25.86 3.55 14.70
C ARG A 4 -24.87 3.08 15.78
N LYS A 5 -24.92 3.67 16.99
CA LYS A 5 -24.03 3.31 18.12
C LYS A 5 -24.43 2.05 18.89
N ARG A 6 -25.66 1.54 18.74
CA ARG A 6 -26.21 0.54 19.66
C ARG A 6 -26.04 -0.94 19.29
N PHE A 7 -25.59 -1.31 18.07
CA PHE A 7 -25.67 -2.71 17.63
C PHE A 7 -24.57 -3.65 18.18
N ALA A 8 -23.42 -3.17 18.59
CA ALA A 8 -22.32 -4.03 19.07
C ALA A 8 -21.86 -3.77 20.51
N GLU A 9 -22.31 -2.69 21.16
CA GLU A 9 -21.80 -2.27 22.48
C GLU A 9 -22.44 -3.04 23.66
N ASN A 10 -23.63 -3.64 23.50
CA ASN A 10 -24.41 -4.21 24.59
C ASN A 10 -24.52 -5.76 24.57
N ILE A 11 -23.61 -6.46 23.88
CA ILE A 11 -23.62 -7.92 23.89
C ILE A 11 -22.72 -8.41 25.02
N PRO A 12 -23.25 -9.05 26.05
CA PRO A 12 -22.42 -9.59 27.13
C PRO A 12 -21.55 -10.76 26.61
N GLY A 13 -20.30 -10.78 27.07
CA GLY A 13 -19.33 -11.81 26.72
C GLY A 13 -18.46 -11.49 25.51
N LEU A 14 -17.40 -12.29 25.32
CA LEU A 14 -16.46 -12.17 24.22
C LEU A 14 -16.98 -12.88 22.96
N LEU A 15 -16.96 -12.19 21.83
CA LEU A 15 -17.34 -12.76 20.54
C LEU A 15 -16.21 -13.65 19.99
N THR A 16 -16.56 -14.81 19.51
CA THR A 16 -15.64 -15.74 18.82
C THR A 16 -15.81 -15.71 17.30
N SER A 17 -16.86 -15.06 16.80
CA SER A 17 -17.14 -14.79 15.40
C SER A 17 -18.07 -13.57 15.29
N PRO A 18 -18.07 -12.84 14.15
CA PRO A 18 -18.99 -11.75 13.92
C PRO A 18 -20.44 -12.20 13.97
N MET A 19 -21.34 -11.33 14.41
CA MET A 19 -22.78 -11.56 14.38
C MET A 19 -23.34 -11.40 12.97
N ASN A 20 -22.81 -10.43 12.21
CA ASN A 20 -23.19 -10.27 10.81
C ASN A 20 -22.68 -11.46 10.00
N LYS A 21 -23.61 -12.30 9.54
CA LYS A 21 -23.33 -13.47 8.69
C LYS A 21 -23.70 -13.23 7.23
N ASP A 22 -24.48 -12.21 6.93
CA ASP A 22 -25.14 -12.03 5.63
C ASP A 22 -24.30 -11.21 4.65
N THR A 23 -23.57 -10.18 5.13
CA THR A 23 -22.73 -9.36 4.29
C THR A 23 -21.64 -10.20 3.65
N SER A 24 -21.56 -10.16 2.32
CA SER A 24 -20.46 -10.80 1.55
C SER A 24 -19.11 -10.26 2.00
N ARG A 25 -18.07 -11.08 1.99
CA ARG A 25 -16.73 -10.67 2.42
C ARG A 25 -15.64 -11.41 1.67
N ILE A 26 -14.56 -10.71 1.38
CA ILE A 26 -13.37 -11.28 0.76
C ILE A 26 -12.11 -10.86 1.53
N PHE A 27 -11.30 -11.82 1.91
CA PHE A 27 -10.03 -11.59 2.60
C PHE A 27 -8.90 -11.53 1.57
N VAL A 28 -8.28 -10.38 1.39
CA VAL A 28 -7.18 -10.18 0.47
C VAL A 28 -5.86 -10.35 1.22
N ALA A 29 -5.14 -11.42 0.94
CA ALA A 29 -3.80 -11.68 1.44
C ALA A 29 -2.77 -11.58 0.31
N ALA A 30 -1.48 -11.48 0.64
CA ALA A 30 -0.42 -11.60 -0.36
C ALA A 30 0.54 -12.73 -0.04
N THR A 31 1.36 -13.10 -1.00
CA THR A 31 2.44 -14.06 -0.76
C THR A 31 3.59 -13.43 0.02
N ARG A 32 3.79 -12.10 -0.13
CA ARG A 32 4.82 -11.31 0.56
C ARG A 32 4.34 -9.89 0.84
N MET A 33 5.12 -9.18 1.63
CA MET A 33 4.99 -7.72 1.71
C MET A 33 5.23 -7.10 0.32
N ASN A 34 4.53 -6.00 0.03
CA ASN A 34 4.67 -5.22 -1.20
C ASN A 34 4.23 -5.92 -2.51
N ASP A 35 3.58 -7.07 -2.47
CA ASP A 35 3.00 -7.70 -3.68
C ASP A 35 1.78 -6.95 -4.22
N GLY A 36 1.29 -5.93 -3.53
CA GLY A 36 0.25 -5.02 -4.01
C GLY A 36 -1.14 -5.27 -3.44
N LYS A 37 -1.25 -5.81 -2.21
CA LYS A 37 -2.54 -5.98 -1.50
C LYS A 37 -3.35 -4.69 -1.45
N THR A 38 -2.76 -3.61 -0.92
CA THR A 38 -3.43 -2.31 -0.77
C THR A 38 -3.89 -1.77 -2.11
N THR A 39 -3.05 -1.87 -3.16
CA THR A 39 -3.42 -1.49 -4.53
C THR A 39 -4.61 -2.33 -5.03
N THR A 40 -4.61 -3.64 -4.75
CA THR A 40 -5.71 -4.54 -5.12
C THR A 40 -6.97 -4.21 -4.34
N CYS A 41 -6.89 -3.99 -3.02
CA CYS A 41 -8.04 -3.61 -2.19
C CYS A 41 -8.64 -2.28 -2.65
N LEU A 42 -7.81 -1.28 -2.95
CA LEU A 42 -8.22 0.01 -3.46
C LEU A 42 -8.96 -0.13 -4.80
N GLY A 43 -8.35 -0.85 -5.75
CA GLY A 43 -8.97 -1.06 -7.07
C GLY A 43 -10.23 -1.91 -7.01
N LEU A 44 -10.29 -2.93 -6.15
CA LEU A 44 -11.51 -3.72 -5.92
C LEU A 44 -12.61 -2.87 -5.30
N THR A 45 -12.30 -2.05 -4.28
CA THR A 45 -13.27 -1.13 -3.67
C THR A 45 -13.86 -0.19 -4.71
N ALA A 46 -13.02 0.46 -5.52
CA ALA A 46 -13.46 1.35 -6.59
C ALA A 46 -14.34 0.62 -7.63
N ALA A 47 -13.90 -0.53 -8.11
CA ALA A 47 -14.63 -1.29 -9.13
C ALA A 47 -15.97 -1.81 -8.61
N LEU A 48 -16.04 -2.28 -7.37
CA LEU A 48 -17.29 -2.74 -6.74
C LEU A 48 -18.27 -1.59 -6.54
N GLN A 49 -17.81 -0.39 -6.14
CA GLN A 49 -18.64 0.81 -6.05
C GLN A 49 -19.17 1.23 -7.45
N THR A 50 -18.34 1.16 -8.48
CA THR A 50 -18.76 1.43 -9.87
C THR A 50 -19.86 0.46 -10.36
N MET A 51 -19.89 -0.77 -9.79
CA MET A 51 -20.97 -1.75 -10.02
C MET A 51 -22.25 -1.46 -9.18
N GLY A 52 -22.28 -0.39 -8.40
CA GLY A 52 -23.42 0.02 -7.58
C GLY A 52 -23.51 -0.65 -6.22
N LEU A 53 -22.47 -1.38 -5.77
CA LEU A 53 -22.44 -2.04 -4.47
C LEU A 53 -22.02 -1.05 -3.36
N ASN A 54 -22.69 -1.16 -2.20
CA ASN A 54 -22.27 -0.44 -1.00
C ASN A 54 -21.12 -1.22 -0.33
N VAL A 55 -19.88 -0.78 -0.58
CA VAL A 55 -18.66 -1.45 -0.14
C VAL A 55 -18.23 -0.97 1.22
N GLY A 56 -17.78 -1.89 2.08
CA GLY A 56 -17.04 -1.56 3.29
C GLY A 56 -15.62 -2.10 3.22
N TYR A 57 -14.79 -1.65 4.16
CA TYR A 57 -13.39 -2.04 4.26
C TYR A 57 -12.99 -2.22 5.72
N ILE A 58 -12.15 -3.22 5.97
CA ILE A 58 -11.51 -3.43 7.27
C ILE A 58 -10.10 -4.00 7.08
N LYS A 59 -9.15 -3.49 7.86
CA LYS A 59 -7.81 -4.07 8.05
C LYS A 59 -7.68 -4.49 9.51
N PRO A 60 -7.93 -5.77 9.81
CA PRO A 60 -8.06 -6.26 11.19
C PRO A 60 -6.84 -5.97 12.06
N ILE A 61 -5.65 -6.09 11.49
CA ILE A 61 -4.36 -5.90 12.16
C ILE A 61 -3.57 -4.79 11.48
N ALA A 62 -3.34 -3.69 12.19
CA ALA A 62 -2.50 -2.58 11.75
C ALA A 62 -1.03 -2.86 12.06
N GLN A 63 -0.16 -2.71 11.07
CA GLN A 63 1.29 -2.84 11.21
C GLN A 63 2.01 -1.49 11.10
N ARG A 64 1.46 -0.57 10.32
CA ARG A 64 1.97 0.79 10.15
C ARG A 64 1.00 1.76 10.79
N ILE A 65 1.26 2.01 12.08
CA ILE A 65 0.36 2.76 12.93
C ILE A 65 0.59 4.26 12.72
N VAL A 66 -0.49 4.97 12.48
CA VAL A 66 -0.56 6.42 12.43
C VAL A 66 -1.67 6.92 13.35
N GLN A 67 -1.51 8.13 13.88
CA GLN A 67 -2.51 8.75 14.75
C GLN A 67 -3.59 9.43 13.89
N SER A 68 -4.85 9.15 14.19
CA SER A 68 -6.02 9.80 13.57
C SER A 68 -7.02 10.22 14.65
N GLY A 69 -6.93 11.48 15.08
CA GLY A 69 -7.64 11.95 16.27
C GLY A 69 -7.17 11.20 17.51
N GLU A 70 -8.10 10.55 18.22
CA GLU A 70 -7.79 9.71 19.39
C GLU A 70 -7.43 8.26 19.03
N ASP A 71 -7.66 7.84 17.78
CA ASP A 71 -7.47 6.47 17.34
C ASP A 71 -6.07 6.22 16.73
N GLN A 72 -5.51 5.06 17.02
CA GLN A 72 -4.34 4.50 16.35
C GLN A 72 -4.78 3.54 15.25
N VAL A 73 -4.51 3.87 14.00
CA VAL A 73 -5.01 3.12 12.83
C VAL A 73 -3.88 2.82 11.84
N ASP A 74 -4.13 1.91 10.94
CA ASP A 74 -3.19 1.63 9.85
C ASP A 74 -3.23 2.74 8.77
N GLU A 75 -2.07 3.08 8.21
CA GLU A 75 -1.96 4.11 7.16
C GLU A 75 -2.78 3.78 5.90
N ASP A 76 -2.87 2.47 5.52
CA ASP A 76 -3.68 2.04 4.38
C ASP A 76 -5.18 2.26 4.63
N THR A 77 -5.62 2.18 5.89
CA THR A 77 -7.00 2.47 6.29
C THR A 77 -7.35 3.95 6.09
N LEU A 78 -6.43 4.86 6.46
CA LEU A 78 -6.62 6.29 6.21
C LEU A 78 -6.67 6.63 4.72
N LEU A 79 -5.87 5.92 3.92
CA LEU A 79 -5.90 6.06 2.47
C LEU A 79 -7.28 5.69 1.91
N ILE A 80 -7.78 4.51 2.25
CA ILE A 80 -9.08 3.99 1.78
C ILE A 80 -10.23 4.89 2.24
N ASP A 81 -10.27 5.26 3.52
CA ASP A 81 -11.31 6.15 4.06
C ASP A 81 -11.29 7.52 3.38
N GLY A 82 -10.10 8.08 3.22
CA GLY A 82 -9.93 9.40 2.59
C GLY A 82 -10.30 9.45 1.10
N LEU A 83 -10.33 8.31 0.41
CA LEU A 83 -10.68 8.21 -1.02
C LEU A 83 -12.15 7.88 -1.26
N PHE A 84 -12.73 7.00 -0.44
CA PHE A 84 -14.04 6.40 -0.74
C PHE A 84 -15.17 6.89 0.17
N SER A 85 -14.86 7.58 1.28
CA SER A 85 -15.86 8.08 2.25
C SER A 85 -16.87 6.98 2.64
N LEU A 86 -16.36 5.85 3.13
CA LEU A 86 -17.15 4.62 3.29
C LEU A 86 -18.24 4.70 4.37
N ASP A 87 -18.35 5.82 5.11
CA ASP A 87 -19.31 6.00 6.21
C ASP A 87 -19.17 4.89 7.29
N ILE A 88 -17.93 4.55 7.63
CA ILE A 88 -17.55 3.58 8.66
C ILE A 88 -16.66 4.32 9.67
N PRO A 89 -16.86 4.15 10.99
CA PRO A 89 -15.93 4.71 11.97
C PRO A 89 -14.51 4.18 11.75
N ILE A 90 -13.52 5.05 11.73
CA ILE A 90 -12.13 4.68 11.41
C ILE A 90 -11.57 3.60 12.33
N ALA A 91 -11.92 3.63 13.63
CA ALA A 91 -11.56 2.59 14.59
C ALA A 91 -12.20 1.21 14.28
N ALA A 92 -13.30 1.17 13.53
CA ALA A 92 -13.89 -0.08 13.06
C ALA A 92 -13.22 -0.59 11.79
N MET A 93 -12.63 0.30 11.00
CA MET A 93 -11.86 -0.08 9.81
C MET A 93 -10.46 -0.61 10.17
N SER A 94 -9.88 -0.19 11.31
CA SER A 94 -8.55 -0.60 11.79
C SER A 94 -8.57 -0.87 13.30
N PRO A 95 -9.15 -2.01 13.75
CA PRO A 95 -9.42 -2.22 15.17
C PRO A 95 -8.18 -2.49 16.02
N VAL A 96 -7.15 -3.14 15.49
CA VAL A 96 -6.02 -3.61 16.30
C VAL A 96 -4.71 -3.01 15.79
N ALA A 97 -4.07 -2.19 16.63
CA ALA A 97 -2.74 -1.65 16.40
C ALA A 97 -1.70 -2.50 17.13
N ILE A 98 -0.69 -3.00 16.42
CA ILE A 98 0.39 -3.81 16.98
C ILE A 98 1.62 -2.92 17.21
N GLY A 99 1.73 -2.39 18.43
CA GLY A 99 2.90 -1.62 18.87
C GLY A 99 4.11 -2.51 19.23
N PRO A 100 5.26 -1.91 19.54
CA PRO A 100 6.52 -2.63 19.83
C PRO A 100 6.40 -3.65 20.98
N GLU A 101 5.67 -3.34 22.03
CA GLU A 101 5.51 -4.19 23.22
C GLU A 101 4.38 -5.22 23.10
N PHE A 102 3.52 -5.14 22.07
CA PHE A 102 2.33 -5.98 21.96
C PHE A 102 2.66 -7.47 21.95
N THR A 103 3.63 -7.88 21.14
CA THR A 103 3.98 -9.29 21.00
C THR A 103 4.51 -9.86 22.33
N LYS A 104 5.34 -9.11 23.07
CA LYS A 104 5.81 -9.48 24.38
C LYS A 104 4.67 -9.65 25.37
N ASN A 105 3.81 -8.64 25.49
CA ASN A 105 2.65 -8.68 26.38
C ASN A 105 1.71 -9.84 26.08
N TYR A 106 1.50 -10.15 24.78
CA TYR A 106 0.71 -11.30 24.38
C TYR A 106 1.35 -12.61 24.84
N LEU A 107 2.66 -12.79 24.64
CA LEU A 107 3.35 -14.02 25.04
C LEU A 107 3.36 -14.23 26.55
N GLU A 108 3.31 -13.16 27.34
CA GLU A 108 3.16 -13.21 28.79
C GLU A 108 1.73 -13.56 29.22
N ASN A 109 0.69 -13.14 28.46
CA ASN A 109 -0.72 -13.27 28.83
C ASN A 109 -1.61 -13.78 27.67
N PRO A 110 -1.29 -14.92 27.02
CA PRO A 110 -1.96 -15.33 25.79
C PRO A 110 -3.42 -15.70 25.99
N ASN A 111 -3.79 -16.27 27.15
CA ASN A 111 -5.15 -16.71 27.45
C ASN A 111 -6.11 -15.55 27.73
N GLU A 112 -5.60 -14.39 28.09
CA GLU A 112 -6.39 -13.18 28.30
C GLU A 112 -6.49 -12.35 27.00
N ILE A 113 -5.34 -12.04 26.41
CA ILE A 113 -5.27 -11.13 25.26
C ILE A 113 -5.86 -11.77 24.00
N GLY A 114 -5.65 -13.07 23.76
CA GLY A 114 -6.13 -13.74 22.56
C GLY A 114 -7.65 -13.65 22.35
N PRO A 115 -8.47 -14.02 23.36
CA PRO A 115 -9.92 -13.85 23.27
C PRO A 115 -10.39 -12.41 23.10
N GLN A 116 -9.74 -11.44 23.78
CA GLN A 116 -10.05 -10.02 23.67
C GLN A 116 -9.73 -9.48 22.27
N LEU A 117 -8.61 -9.92 21.70
CA LEU A 117 -8.20 -9.56 20.34
C LEU A 117 -9.26 -10.02 19.32
N LYS A 118 -9.69 -11.27 19.42
CA LYS A 118 -10.71 -11.85 18.56
C LYS A 118 -12.04 -11.12 18.70
N ASP A 119 -12.49 -10.85 19.91
CA ASP A 119 -13.71 -10.08 20.18
C ASP A 119 -13.66 -8.70 19.54
N LYS A 120 -12.55 -7.98 19.71
CA LYS A 120 -12.34 -6.65 19.14
C LYS A 120 -12.46 -6.66 17.61
N ILE A 121 -11.87 -7.65 16.95
CA ILE A 121 -11.94 -7.82 15.49
C ILE A 121 -13.39 -8.11 15.06
N CYS A 122 -14.09 -9.01 15.77
CA CYS A 122 -15.47 -9.36 15.44
C CYS A 122 -16.42 -8.16 15.56
N ARG A 123 -16.35 -7.42 16.66
CA ARG A 123 -17.18 -6.20 16.88
C ARG A 123 -16.90 -5.12 15.85
N ALA A 124 -15.61 -4.92 15.52
CA ALA A 124 -15.22 -3.96 14.49
C ALA A 124 -15.77 -4.37 13.12
N PHE A 125 -15.69 -5.65 12.79
CA PHE A 125 -16.28 -6.18 11.55
C PHE A 125 -17.80 -5.94 11.50
N ASP A 126 -18.54 -6.22 12.56
CA ASP A 126 -20.00 -6.02 12.60
C ASP A 126 -20.38 -4.55 12.39
N ARG A 127 -19.57 -3.61 12.93
CA ARG A 127 -19.74 -2.18 12.68
C ARG A 127 -19.42 -1.80 11.24
N ALA A 128 -18.31 -2.32 10.68
CA ALA A 128 -17.91 -2.05 9.31
C ALA A 128 -18.89 -2.63 8.28
N ALA A 129 -19.52 -3.78 8.60
CA ALA A 129 -20.44 -4.49 7.73
C ALA A 129 -21.88 -3.95 7.77
N TYR A 130 -22.18 -3.04 8.71
CA TYR A 130 -23.54 -2.52 8.86
C TYR A 130 -23.99 -1.74 7.61
N GLY A 131 -25.06 -2.23 6.97
CA GLY A 131 -25.64 -1.64 5.75
C GLY A 131 -24.72 -1.77 4.51
N LYS A 132 -23.75 -2.69 4.51
CA LYS A 132 -22.88 -2.98 3.39
C LYS A 132 -23.29 -4.25 2.66
N ASP A 133 -23.11 -4.24 1.33
CA ASP A 133 -23.32 -5.40 0.47
C ASP A 133 -22.11 -6.34 0.52
N ILE A 134 -20.91 -5.76 0.62
CA ILE A 134 -19.64 -6.48 0.63
C ILE A 134 -18.58 -5.76 1.45
N ILE A 135 -17.76 -6.55 2.17
CA ILE A 135 -16.57 -6.07 2.88
C ILE A 135 -15.31 -6.59 2.21
N VAL A 136 -14.41 -5.67 1.87
CA VAL A 136 -13.03 -5.97 1.50
C VAL A 136 -12.21 -6.00 2.79
N VAL A 137 -11.69 -7.17 3.15
CA VAL A 137 -10.83 -7.37 4.32
C VAL A 137 -9.38 -7.39 3.85
N GLU A 138 -8.56 -6.45 4.28
CA GLU A 138 -7.14 -6.41 3.94
C GLU A 138 -6.30 -7.10 5.00
N GLY A 139 -5.57 -8.14 4.61
CA GLY A 139 -4.60 -8.82 5.46
C GLY A 139 -3.27 -8.07 5.55
N SER A 140 -2.44 -8.48 6.51
CA SER A 140 -1.09 -7.93 6.73
C SER A 140 -0.02 -8.92 6.26
N GLY A 141 0.79 -8.59 5.25
CA GLY A 141 1.85 -9.47 4.73
C GLY A 141 1.32 -10.78 4.14
N HIS A 142 1.98 -11.91 4.44
CA HIS A 142 1.62 -13.26 3.98
C HIS A 142 0.63 -13.96 4.93
N ALA A 143 0.13 -15.15 4.55
CA ALA A 143 -0.91 -15.88 5.29
C ALA A 143 -0.61 -16.06 6.80
N GLY A 144 0.65 -16.24 7.17
CA GLY A 144 1.09 -16.50 8.54
C GLY A 144 1.41 -15.27 9.37
N VAL A 145 1.34 -14.04 8.84
CA VAL A 145 1.64 -12.84 9.64
C VAL A 145 0.60 -12.70 10.74
N GLY A 146 1.07 -12.60 11.98
CA GLY A 146 0.23 -12.59 13.19
C GLY A 146 0.11 -13.94 13.89
N SER A 147 0.73 -15.01 13.36
CA SER A 147 0.69 -16.35 14.01
C SER A 147 1.20 -16.34 15.45
N VAL A 148 2.18 -15.48 15.76
CA VAL A 148 2.77 -15.39 17.11
C VAL A 148 1.73 -15.04 18.19
N PHE A 149 0.67 -14.33 17.81
CA PHE A 149 -0.43 -13.94 18.73
C PHE A 149 -1.79 -14.50 18.32
N GLY A 150 -1.82 -15.61 17.56
CA GLY A 150 -3.04 -16.32 17.22
C GLY A 150 -4.04 -15.53 16.36
N ALA A 151 -3.55 -14.54 15.61
CA ALA A 151 -4.33 -13.71 14.69
C ALA A 151 -3.63 -13.57 13.35
N SER A 152 -3.17 -14.69 12.78
CA SER A 152 -2.64 -14.71 11.41
C SER A 152 -3.72 -14.29 10.40
N ASN A 153 -3.32 -13.99 9.18
CA ASN A 153 -4.28 -13.73 8.12
C ASN A 153 -5.23 -14.92 7.92
N ALA A 154 -4.74 -16.15 8.05
CA ALA A 154 -5.57 -17.35 7.98
C ALA A 154 -6.55 -17.45 9.17
N ASP A 155 -6.09 -17.14 10.40
CA ASP A 155 -6.95 -17.10 11.59
C ASP A 155 -8.02 -16.01 11.48
N ASN A 156 -7.65 -14.81 11.03
CA ASN A 156 -8.58 -13.72 10.83
C ASN A 156 -9.62 -14.02 9.74
N ALA A 157 -9.20 -14.60 8.61
CA ALA A 157 -10.13 -15.03 7.57
C ALA A 157 -11.14 -16.08 8.10
N LYS A 158 -10.66 -17.07 8.87
CA LYS A 158 -11.52 -18.06 9.55
C LYS A 158 -12.50 -17.42 10.52
N VAL A 159 -12.00 -16.58 11.43
CA VAL A 159 -12.83 -15.91 12.45
C VAL A 159 -13.91 -15.08 11.78
N LEU A 160 -13.57 -14.33 10.74
CA LEU A 160 -14.51 -13.50 9.99
C LEU A 160 -15.42 -14.31 9.06
N GLY A 161 -15.21 -15.62 8.89
CA GLY A 161 -15.95 -16.46 7.95
C GLY A 161 -15.77 -16.00 6.50
N SER A 162 -14.57 -15.55 6.16
CA SER A 162 -14.21 -14.99 4.86
C SER A 162 -13.49 -16.04 4.02
N LYS A 163 -13.74 -16.06 2.71
CA LYS A 163 -12.90 -16.75 1.75
C LYS A 163 -11.69 -15.87 1.41
N ALA A 164 -10.58 -16.47 0.96
CA ALA A 164 -9.32 -15.77 0.70
C ALA A 164 -9.05 -15.57 -0.79
N LEU A 165 -8.54 -14.39 -1.14
CA LEU A 165 -7.95 -14.05 -2.43
C LEU A 165 -6.47 -13.79 -2.21
N ILE A 166 -5.60 -14.50 -2.93
CA ILE A 166 -4.15 -14.34 -2.80
C ILE A 166 -3.63 -13.41 -3.91
N VAL A 167 -2.88 -12.39 -3.53
CA VAL A 167 -2.15 -11.51 -4.44
C VAL A 167 -0.67 -11.91 -4.41
N ALA A 168 -0.10 -12.22 -5.56
CA ALA A 168 1.30 -12.59 -5.71
C ALA A 168 1.99 -11.75 -6.79
N ALA A 169 3.32 -11.66 -6.74
CA ALA A 169 4.09 -11.08 -7.82
C ALA A 169 3.96 -11.92 -9.10
N GLY A 170 4.09 -11.29 -10.27
CA GLY A 170 4.02 -11.98 -11.56
C GLY A 170 5.17 -12.97 -11.76
N GLY A 171 4.85 -14.16 -12.27
CA GLY A 171 5.80 -15.22 -12.58
C GLY A 171 5.16 -16.61 -12.60
N ILE A 172 5.89 -17.60 -13.08
CA ILE A 172 5.39 -18.98 -13.24
C ILE A 172 6.15 -20.03 -12.41
N GLY A 173 7.24 -19.65 -11.77
CA GLY A 173 8.01 -20.50 -10.85
C GLY A 173 7.79 -20.09 -9.40
N LYS A 174 8.75 -19.36 -8.82
CA LYS A 174 8.74 -18.90 -7.43
C LYS A 174 7.40 -18.33 -6.92
N PRO A 175 6.64 -17.50 -7.70
CA PRO A 175 5.33 -17.05 -7.24
C PRO A 175 4.33 -18.18 -7.01
N ILE A 176 4.33 -19.21 -7.85
CA ILE A 176 3.43 -20.36 -7.68
C ILE A 176 3.82 -21.18 -6.43
N ASP A 177 5.13 -21.36 -6.17
CA ASP A 177 5.60 -22.03 -4.96
C ASP A 177 5.18 -21.27 -3.70
N GLU A 178 5.27 -19.94 -3.72
CA GLU A 178 4.83 -19.10 -2.61
C GLU A 178 3.31 -19.08 -2.42
N ILE A 179 2.55 -19.13 -3.51
CA ILE A 179 1.10 -19.31 -3.45
C ILE A 179 0.76 -20.64 -2.79
N ALA A 180 1.46 -21.74 -3.14
CA ALA A 180 1.25 -23.05 -2.54
C ALA A 180 1.52 -23.04 -1.02
N LEU A 181 2.59 -22.39 -0.55
CA LEU A 181 2.89 -22.23 0.88
C LEU A 181 1.79 -21.45 1.62
N ASN A 182 1.33 -20.33 1.05
CA ASN A 182 0.27 -19.54 1.64
C ASN A 182 -1.07 -20.29 1.68
N LYS A 183 -1.41 -20.97 0.57
CA LYS A 183 -2.60 -21.81 0.49
C LYS A 183 -2.63 -22.88 1.57
N ALA A 184 -1.51 -23.57 1.78
CA ALA A 184 -1.43 -24.63 2.79
C ALA A 184 -1.86 -24.14 4.18
N LEU A 185 -1.52 -22.91 4.58
CA LEU A 185 -1.95 -22.35 5.85
C LEU A 185 -3.43 -21.97 5.88
N PHE A 186 -3.97 -21.44 4.78
CA PHE A 186 -5.41 -21.21 4.64
C PHE A 186 -6.19 -22.53 4.70
N ASP A 187 -5.75 -23.57 3.98
CA ASP A 187 -6.36 -24.89 4.00
C ASP A 187 -6.34 -25.52 5.41
N GLN A 188 -5.19 -25.44 6.09
CA GLN A 188 -5.07 -25.90 7.50
C GLN A 188 -6.04 -25.18 8.42
N SER A 189 -6.31 -23.92 8.18
CA SER A 189 -7.27 -23.12 8.94
C SER A 189 -8.72 -23.37 8.52
N GLY A 190 -8.96 -24.15 7.45
CA GLY A 190 -10.30 -24.38 6.89
C GLY A 190 -10.85 -23.19 6.12
N VAL A 191 -9.98 -22.35 5.54
CA VAL A 191 -10.34 -21.18 4.73
C VAL A 191 -10.13 -21.50 3.25
N GLU A 192 -11.20 -21.40 2.47
CA GLU A 192 -11.15 -21.60 1.02
C GLU A 192 -10.41 -20.44 0.34
N VAL A 193 -9.41 -20.78 -0.48
CA VAL A 193 -8.75 -19.81 -1.40
C VAL A 193 -9.51 -19.83 -2.72
N VAL A 194 -10.27 -18.77 -2.99
CA VAL A 194 -11.16 -18.66 -4.16
C VAL A 194 -10.49 -18.13 -5.41
N GLY A 195 -9.25 -17.66 -5.32
CA GLY A 195 -8.53 -17.20 -6.49
C GLY A 195 -7.18 -16.59 -6.19
N VAL A 196 -6.45 -16.35 -7.27
CA VAL A 196 -5.15 -15.70 -7.29
C VAL A 196 -5.18 -14.53 -8.27
N ILE A 197 -4.57 -13.41 -7.87
CA ILE A 197 -4.20 -12.31 -8.74
C ILE A 197 -2.67 -12.27 -8.84
N LEU A 198 -2.14 -12.35 -10.06
CA LEU A 198 -0.71 -12.11 -10.34
C LEU A 198 -0.54 -10.64 -10.69
N ASN A 199 0.17 -9.91 -9.84
CA ASN A 199 0.36 -8.47 -9.93
C ASN A 199 1.78 -8.13 -10.42
N LYS A 200 1.96 -6.91 -10.93
CA LYS A 200 3.25 -6.38 -11.41
C LYS A 200 3.87 -7.21 -12.54
N VAL A 201 3.04 -7.73 -13.43
CA VAL A 201 3.48 -8.48 -14.60
C VAL A 201 3.94 -7.51 -15.68
N LEU A 202 5.11 -7.74 -16.27
CA LEU A 202 5.57 -6.94 -17.40
C LEU A 202 4.54 -7.01 -18.56
N PRO A 203 4.19 -5.88 -19.17
CA PRO A 203 3.13 -5.83 -20.19
C PRO A 203 3.33 -6.80 -21.37
N ASP A 204 4.57 -6.98 -21.81
CA ASP A 204 4.96 -7.90 -22.88
C ASP A 204 4.87 -9.39 -22.48
N LYS A 205 4.69 -9.71 -21.20
CA LYS A 205 4.62 -11.09 -20.67
C LYS A 205 3.23 -11.49 -20.17
N ILE A 206 2.23 -10.64 -20.29
CA ILE A 206 0.89 -10.90 -19.72
C ILE A 206 0.29 -12.20 -20.23
N ASP A 207 0.25 -12.41 -21.54
CA ASP A 207 -0.39 -13.60 -22.13
C ASP A 207 0.37 -14.87 -21.81
N PHE A 208 1.70 -14.82 -21.85
CA PHE A 208 2.57 -15.92 -21.43
C PHE A 208 2.32 -16.30 -19.97
N ILE A 209 2.35 -15.31 -19.06
CA ILE A 209 2.11 -15.54 -17.62
C ILE A 209 0.71 -16.07 -17.39
N ARG A 210 -0.31 -15.51 -18.07
CA ARG A 210 -1.69 -15.97 -17.93
C ARG A 210 -1.85 -17.44 -18.29
N ASP A 211 -1.28 -17.88 -19.42
CA ASP A 211 -1.38 -19.28 -19.84
C ASP A 211 -0.66 -20.22 -18.88
N PHE A 212 0.64 -20.01 -18.65
CA PHE A 212 1.44 -20.92 -17.85
C PHE A 212 1.08 -20.93 -16.37
N ALA A 213 0.77 -19.75 -15.78
CA ALA A 213 0.34 -19.69 -14.39
C ALA A 213 -1.03 -20.35 -14.18
N SER A 214 -1.97 -20.21 -15.13
CA SER A 214 -3.25 -20.91 -15.06
C SER A 214 -3.07 -22.43 -14.99
N ARG A 215 -2.15 -22.96 -15.79
CA ARG A 215 -1.82 -24.41 -15.78
C ARG A 215 -1.19 -24.84 -14.45
N GLY A 216 -0.27 -24.01 -13.90
CA GLY A 216 0.36 -24.28 -12.60
C GLY A 216 -0.64 -24.22 -11.44
N LEU A 217 -1.47 -23.18 -11.39
CA LEU A 217 -2.48 -22.99 -10.34
C LEU A 217 -3.60 -24.04 -10.41
N LYS A 218 -3.93 -24.53 -11.60
CA LYS A 218 -4.90 -25.64 -11.75
C LYS A 218 -4.46 -26.88 -10.99
N LYS A 219 -3.15 -27.18 -10.92
CA LYS A 219 -2.62 -28.31 -10.12
C LYS A 219 -2.83 -28.09 -8.61
N LEU A 220 -2.92 -26.84 -8.16
CA LEU A 220 -3.21 -26.49 -6.77
C LEU A 220 -4.71 -26.36 -6.50
N GLY A 221 -5.57 -26.54 -7.52
CA GLY A 221 -7.00 -26.38 -7.40
C GLY A 221 -7.47 -24.93 -7.20
N ILE A 222 -6.69 -23.92 -7.64
CA ILE A 222 -7.02 -22.50 -7.47
C ILE A 222 -7.18 -21.85 -8.85
N PRO A 223 -8.25 -21.07 -9.09
CA PRO A 223 -8.40 -20.30 -10.31
C PRO A 223 -7.48 -19.06 -10.32
N LEU A 224 -6.94 -18.73 -11.51
CA LEU A 224 -6.33 -17.43 -11.77
C LEU A 224 -7.45 -16.43 -12.07
N ILE A 225 -7.65 -15.47 -11.18
CA ILE A 225 -8.71 -14.44 -11.28
C ILE A 225 -8.26 -13.20 -12.05
N GLY A 226 -6.94 -12.93 -12.05
CA GLY A 226 -6.43 -11.76 -12.77
C GLY A 226 -4.92 -11.79 -12.98
N VAL A 227 -4.50 -11.10 -14.04
CA VAL A 227 -3.09 -10.80 -14.33
C VAL A 227 -2.96 -9.31 -14.54
N VAL A 228 -2.39 -8.64 -13.56
CA VAL A 228 -2.34 -7.17 -13.46
C VAL A 228 -0.99 -6.67 -13.95
N PRO A 229 -0.96 -5.76 -14.93
CA PRO A 229 0.28 -5.24 -15.49
C PRO A 229 1.08 -4.40 -14.48
N LEU A 230 2.39 -4.40 -14.62
CA LEU A 230 3.26 -3.44 -13.96
C LEU A 230 2.98 -2.04 -14.52
N GLN A 231 2.64 -1.13 -13.64
CA GLN A 231 2.42 0.27 -13.98
C GLN A 231 3.54 1.12 -13.37
N GLU A 232 4.40 1.66 -14.22
CA GLU A 232 5.56 2.45 -13.78
C GLU A 232 5.18 3.63 -12.90
N THR A 233 4.08 4.31 -13.19
CA THR A 233 3.60 5.44 -12.39
C THR A 233 3.35 5.05 -10.93
N LEU A 234 2.93 3.81 -10.66
CA LEU A 234 2.65 3.34 -9.30
C LEU A 234 3.92 3.09 -8.47
N VAL A 235 5.05 2.81 -9.13
CA VAL A 235 6.33 2.56 -8.45
C VAL A 235 7.16 3.82 -8.24
N TYR A 236 6.79 4.94 -8.86
CA TYR A 236 7.49 6.20 -8.66
C TYR A 236 7.01 6.90 -7.38
N PRO A 237 7.93 7.27 -6.45
CA PRO A 237 7.58 8.10 -5.30
C PRO A 237 7.24 9.52 -5.74
N ASN A 238 6.49 10.22 -4.92
CA ASN A 238 6.44 11.67 -5.01
C ASN A 238 7.60 12.31 -4.22
N LEU A 239 7.84 13.58 -4.44
CA LEU A 239 8.98 14.26 -3.85
C LEU A 239 8.86 14.40 -2.31
N ASP A 240 7.63 14.48 -1.78
CA ASP A 240 7.39 14.51 -0.33
C ASP A 240 7.77 13.19 0.33
N GLN A 241 7.41 12.05 -0.29
CA GLN A 241 7.84 10.73 0.18
C GLN A 241 9.36 10.60 0.20
N VAL A 242 10.03 11.15 -0.81
CA VAL A 242 11.50 11.15 -0.86
C VAL A 242 12.07 12.01 0.26
N ALA A 243 11.51 13.20 0.50
CA ALA A 243 11.95 14.09 1.57
C ALA A 243 11.78 13.45 2.95
N GLU A 244 10.65 12.79 3.19
CA GLU A 244 10.38 12.06 4.43
C GLU A 244 11.36 10.89 4.63
N GLU A 245 11.54 10.02 3.63
CA GLU A 245 12.45 8.87 3.69
C GLU A 245 13.90 9.28 3.95
N THR A 246 14.33 10.36 3.31
CA THR A 246 15.71 10.88 3.46
C THR A 246 15.88 11.78 4.67
N LYS A 247 14.78 12.14 5.35
CA LYS A 247 14.72 13.15 6.43
C LYS A 247 15.24 14.51 5.96
N ALA A 248 14.92 14.86 4.72
CA ALA A 248 15.35 16.11 4.11
C ALA A 248 14.56 17.29 4.67
N ARG A 249 15.26 18.37 4.97
CA ARG A 249 14.66 19.65 5.37
C ARG A 249 14.39 20.48 4.12
N TRP A 250 13.15 20.87 3.91
CA TRP A 250 12.77 21.76 2.82
C TRP A 250 13.41 23.15 2.96
N ILE A 251 13.96 23.64 1.87
CA ILE A 251 14.38 25.02 1.69
C ILE A 251 13.36 25.72 0.80
N HIS A 252 12.97 25.08 -0.29
CA HIS A 252 11.91 25.51 -1.18
C HIS A 252 11.00 24.33 -1.53
N GLN A 253 9.77 24.36 -1.06
CA GLN A 253 8.80 23.29 -1.27
C GLN A 253 8.23 23.27 -2.69
N PRO A 254 7.84 22.12 -3.22
CA PRO A 254 7.14 22.05 -4.50
C PRO A 254 5.76 22.72 -4.43
N ALA A 255 5.37 23.47 -5.45
CA ALA A 255 4.04 24.05 -5.55
C ALA A 255 2.91 23.04 -5.84
N GLY A 256 3.23 21.77 -6.06
CA GLY A 256 2.28 20.68 -6.32
C GLY A 256 2.97 19.34 -6.45
N LEU A 257 2.19 18.31 -6.76
CA LEU A 257 2.68 16.93 -6.86
C LEU A 257 3.79 16.79 -7.92
N ARG A 258 4.95 16.32 -7.49
CA ARG A 258 6.09 16.04 -8.37
C ARG A 258 6.54 14.59 -8.23
N ARG A 259 6.49 13.82 -9.32
CA ARG A 259 6.96 12.42 -9.35
C ARG A 259 8.45 12.34 -9.57
N VAL A 260 9.11 11.49 -8.79
CA VAL A 260 10.53 11.15 -8.98
C VAL A 260 10.61 9.86 -9.80
N ARG A 261 10.89 10.02 -11.10
CA ARG A 261 11.03 8.89 -12.04
C ARG A 261 12.47 8.39 -12.13
N ARG A 262 13.41 9.27 -11.80
CA ARG A 262 14.84 9.01 -11.91
C ARG A 262 15.62 9.80 -10.88
N VAL A 263 16.61 9.16 -10.29
CA VAL A 263 17.58 9.79 -9.38
C VAL A 263 18.93 9.89 -10.07
N VAL A 264 19.56 11.05 -9.99
CA VAL A 264 20.89 11.31 -10.57
C VAL A 264 21.77 11.98 -9.53
N ILE A 265 22.95 11.42 -9.30
CA ILE A 265 23.97 12.08 -8.48
C ILE A 265 24.72 13.08 -9.36
N GLY A 266 24.87 14.32 -8.88
CA GLY A 266 25.62 15.40 -9.57
C GLY A 266 27.13 15.18 -9.56
N ALA A 267 27.57 14.07 -10.15
CA ALA A 267 28.98 13.68 -10.22
C ALA A 267 29.67 13.98 -11.58
N MET A 268 28.93 14.67 -12.48
CA MET A 268 29.44 15.07 -13.79
C MET A 268 29.88 16.55 -13.83
N SER A 269 30.50 16.98 -14.91
CA SER A 269 30.76 18.41 -15.16
C SER A 269 29.47 19.16 -15.52
N ALA A 270 29.39 20.46 -15.24
CA ALA A 270 28.24 21.31 -15.58
C ALA A 270 27.84 21.20 -17.07
N ARG A 271 28.82 21.12 -17.97
CA ARG A 271 28.59 20.96 -19.42
C ARG A 271 27.80 19.67 -19.75
N ARG A 272 28.09 18.56 -19.06
CA ARG A 272 27.42 17.29 -19.27
C ARG A 272 26.08 17.20 -18.55
N ALA A 273 25.92 17.96 -17.50
CA ALA A 273 24.72 17.97 -16.68
C ALA A 273 23.45 18.27 -17.48
N ALA A 274 23.54 19.19 -18.45
CA ALA A 274 22.38 19.58 -19.30
C ALA A 274 21.74 18.43 -20.04
N GLU A 275 22.45 17.35 -20.36
CA GLU A 275 21.92 16.16 -21.02
C GLU A 275 20.97 15.35 -20.09
N TYR A 276 21.26 15.38 -18.78
CA TYR A 276 20.50 14.63 -17.76
C TYR A 276 19.22 15.35 -17.31
N PHE A 277 19.15 16.68 -17.47
CA PHE A 277 18.04 17.50 -16.93
C PHE A 277 16.87 17.64 -17.89
N ARG A 278 17.02 17.21 -19.12
CA ARG A 278 15.92 17.21 -20.11
C ARG A 278 14.91 16.10 -19.91
N VAL A 279 15.20 15.16 -19.00
CA VAL A 279 14.31 14.04 -18.70
C VAL A 279 13.39 14.43 -17.56
N ASN A 280 12.10 14.50 -17.88
CA ASN A 280 11.06 14.82 -16.89
C ASN A 280 11.05 13.84 -15.71
N GLY A 281 10.92 14.36 -14.50
CA GLY A 281 10.87 13.56 -13.29
C GLY A 281 12.25 13.21 -12.72
N THR A 282 13.30 13.94 -13.09
CA THR A 282 14.64 13.74 -12.54
C THR A 282 14.77 14.43 -11.18
N LEU A 283 15.17 13.69 -10.16
CA LEU A 283 15.66 14.20 -8.89
C LEU A 283 17.19 14.22 -8.93
N VAL A 284 17.78 15.36 -8.60
CA VAL A 284 19.24 15.51 -8.54
C VAL A 284 19.68 15.52 -7.08
N ILE A 285 20.70 14.73 -6.76
CA ILE A 285 21.38 14.74 -5.46
C ILE A 285 22.79 15.29 -5.70
N VAL A 286 23.13 16.39 -5.03
CA VAL A 286 24.40 17.10 -5.26
C VAL A 286 24.84 17.80 -3.98
N PRO A 287 26.14 17.81 -3.64
CA PRO A 287 26.64 18.68 -2.58
C PRO A 287 26.34 20.15 -2.87
N GLY A 288 25.98 20.93 -1.84
CA GLY A 288 25.54 22.31 -2.03
C GLY A 288 26.65 23.27 -2.51
N ASP A 289 27.93 22.90 -2.38
CA ASP A 289 29.08 23.62 -2.86
C ASP A 289 29.39 23.40 -4.36
N ARG A 290 28.65 22.52 -5.04
CA ARG A 290 28.73 22.33 -6.49
C ARG A 290 27.88 23.38 -7.23
N GLU A 291 28.24 24.66 -6.99
CA GLU A 291 27.55 25.81 -7.57
C GLU A 291 27.55 25.80 -9.09
N ASP A 292 28.60 25.27 -9.71
CA ASP A 292 28.71 25.06 -11.16
C ASP A 292 27.56 24.21 -11.73
N LEU A 293 27.18 23.16 -11.01
CA LEU A 293 26.05 22.30 -11.41
C LEU A 293 24.71 22.98 -11.15
N LEU A 294 24.58 23.65 -10.00
CA LEU A 294 23.36 24.33 -9.63
C LEU A 294 23.01 25.46 -10.62
N GLU A 295 23.98 26.21 -11.07
CA GLU A 295 23.80 27.21 -12.15
C GLU A 295 23.40 26.57 -13.48
N ALA A 296 24.05 25.47 -13.87
CA ALA A 296 23.68 24.74 -15.07
C ALA A 296 22.26 24.21 -15.05
N PHE A 297 21.68 23.87 -13.87
CA PHE A 297 20.30 23.46 -13.72
C PHE A 297 19.31 24.59 -14.00
N ILE A 298 19.61 25.79 -13.53
CA ILE A 298 18.79 26.97 -13.77
C ILE A 298 18.81 27.35 -15.26
N GLU A 299 19.99 27.45 -15.85
CA GLU A 299 20.20 27.82 -17.26
C GLU A 299 19.62 26.78 -18.22
N GLY A 300 19.71 25.49 -17.87
CA GLY A 300 19.14 24.38 -18.63
C GLY A 300 17.61 24.25 -18.56
N GLY A 301 16.90 25.15 -17.87
CA GLY A 301 15.45 25.10 -17.72
C GLY A 301 14.97 24.02 -16.76
N GLY A 302 15.76 23.67 -15.75
CA GLY A 302 15.51 22.62 -14.78
C GLY A 302 14.17 22.69 -14.05
N ALA A 303 13.57 23.88 -13.91
CA ALA A 303 12.26 24.09 -13.32
C ALA A 303 11.14 23.26 -13.96
N LYS A 304 11.24 22.96 -15.26
CA LYS A 304 10.24 22.23 -16.04
C LYS A 304 10.42 20.70 -15.99
N SER A 305 11.67 20.24 -15.88
CA SER A 305 12.02 18.82 -16.00
C SER A 305 12.42 18.16 -14.68
N LEU A 306 13.04 18.92 -13.77
CA LEU A 306 13.45 18.40 -12.48
C LEU A 306 12.25 18.19 -11.54
N SER A 307 12.23 17.06 -10.88
CA SER A 307 11.33 16.88 -9.73
C SER A 307 11.77 17.75 -8.55
N GLY A 308 13.09 17.87 -8.35
CA GLY A 308 13.71 18.71 -7.34
C GLY A 308 15.21 18.46 -7.22
N ILE A 309 15.81 19.14 -6.26
CA ILE A 309 17.22 19.00 -5.89
C ILE A 309 17.33 18.68 -4.40
N ILE A 310 18.16 17.69 -4.05
CA ILE A 310 18.56 17.42 -2.68
C ILE A 310 20.03 17.84 -2.54
N LEU A 311 20.27 18.83 -1.71
CA LEU A 311 21.60 19.28 -1.31
C LEU A 311 22.13 18.35 -0.21
N SER A 312 23.21 17.64 -0.48
CA SER A 312 23.81 16.67 0.43
C SER A 312 24.98 17.24 1.24
N ASN A 313 25.48 16.48 2.22
CA ASN A 313 26.60 16.79 3.10
C ASN A 313 26.39 18.00 4.02
N GLY A 314 25.15 18.43 4.27
CA GLY A 314 24.87 19.63 5.04
C GLY A 314 25.36 20.93 4.38
N LEU A 315 25.81 20.89 3.13
CA LEU A 315 26.34 22.02 2.40
C LEU A 315 25.24 22.79 1.68
N LEU A 316 25.31 24.12 1.71
CA LEU A 316 24.40 25.01 1.00
C LEU A 316 25.21 25.89 0.03
N PRO A 317 24.65 26.25 -1.13
CA PRO A 317 25.25 27.25 -2.00
C PRO A 317 25.15 28.65 -1.37
N ASN A 318 25.82 29.64 -1.98
CA ASN A 318 25.67 31.02 -1.55
C ASN A 318 24.20 31.51 -1.70
N ASP A 319 23.85 32.55 -0.94
CA ASP A 319 22.49 33.10 -0.87
C ASP A 319 21.95 33.58 -2.23
N VAL A 320 22.82 34.09 -3.09
CA VAL A 320 22.45 34.59 -4.43
C VAL A 320 21.99 33.42 -5.30
N LEU A 321 22.73 32.32 -5.28
CA LEU A 321 22.41 31.14 -6.06
C LEU A 321 21.18 30.41 -5.49
N MET A 322 21.08 30.35 -4.16
CA MET A 322 19.87 29.81 -3.51
C MET A 322 18.62 30.58 -3.94
N LYS A 323 18.69 31.90 -3.95
CA LYS A 323 17.61 32.74 -4.44
C LYS A 323 17.29 32.48 -5.90
N LYS A 324 18.27 32.36 -6.77
CA LYS A 324 18.03 32.00 -8.18
C LYS A 324 17.31 30.66 -8.35
N LEU A 325 17.66 29.64 -7.55
CA LEU A 325 16.99 28.33 -7.56
C LEU A 325 15.52 28.44 -7.17
N THR A 326 15.22 29.18 -6.11
CA THR A 326 13.85 29.40 -5.62
C THR A 326 13.03 30.23 -6.60
N ASP A 327 13.60 31.31 -7.14
CA ASP A 327 12.94 32.17 -8.15
C ASP A 327 12.64 31.39 -9.44
N ALA A 328 13.49 30.42 -9.79
CA ALA A 328 13.25 29.49 -10.91
C ALA A 328 12.16 28.44 -10.59
N GLY A 329 11.61 28.39 -9.36
CA GLY A 329 10.58 27.43 -8.96
C GLY A 329 11.08 25.98 -8.88
N ILE A 330 12.38 25.77 -8.67
CA ILE A 330 12.95 24.44 -8.48
C ILE A 330 12.81 24.05 -7.01
N PRO A 331 12.13 22.93 -6.67
CA PRO A 331 12.09 22.45 -5.30
C PRO A 331 13.48 22.06 -4.78
N VAL A 332 13.84 22.55 -3.59
CA VAL A 332 15.15 22.31 -2.98
C VAL A 332 14.96 21.83 -1.54
N ALA A 333 15.59 20.71 -1.22
CA ALA A 333 15.69 20.20 0.14
C ALA A 333 17.17 19.94 0.49
N ALA A 334 17.51 19.92 1.78
CA ALA A 334 18.86 19.66 2.25
C ALA A 334 18.89 18.50 3.24
N VAL A 335 19.98 17.74 3.22
CA VAL A 335 20.28 16.62 4.13
C VAL A 335 21.71 16.66 4.61
N GLU A 336 21.96 16.20 5.84
CA GLU A 336 23.32 16.05 6.39
C GLU A 336 24.08 14.87 5.76
N ALA A 337 23.33 13.85 5.29
CA ALA A 337 23.92 12.65 4.73
C ALA A 337 24.61 12.91 3.38
N GLU A 338 25.61 12.08 3.08
CA GLU A 338 26.33 12.12 1.80
C GLU A 338 25.48 11.61 0.62
N SER A 339 25.84 11.98 -0.61
CA SER A 339 25.04 11.70 -1.82
C SER A 339 24.74 10.22 -2.05
N PHE A 340 25.69 9.33 -1.77
CA PHE A 340 25.48 7.88 -1.93
C PHE A 340 24.48 7.34 -0.91
N ALA A 341 24.61 7.73 0.36
CA ALA A 341 23.70 7.31 1.42
C ALA A 341 22.25 7.76 1.13
N VAL A 342 22.06 8.98 0.65
CA VAL A 342 20.76 9.52 0.23
C VAL A 342 20.19 8.68 -0.93
N THR A 343 21.01 8.45 -1.96
CA THR A 343 20.61 7.66 -3.14
C THR A 343 20.23 6.23 -2.73
N ALA A 344 21.00 5.59 -1.85
CA ALA A 344 20.72 4.24 -1.36
C ALA A 344 19.39 4.17 -0.61
N ARG A 345 19.08 5.18 0.23
CA ARG A 345 17.76 5.26 0.91
C ARG A 345 16.63 5.34 -0.09
N ILE A 346 16.73 6.23 -1.08
CA ILE A 346 15.69 6.39 -2.11
C ILE A 346 15.50 5.11 -2.93
N ASN A 347 16.60 4.44 -3.32
CA ASN A 347 16.51 3.20 -4.10
C ASN A 347 15.91 2.02 -3.31
N ASN A 348 16.06 2.01 -1.99
CA ASN A 348 15.56 0.97 -1.11
C ASN A 348 14.19 1.29 -0.49
N MET A 349 13.67 2.50 -0.72
CA MET A 349 12.38 2.90 -0.15
C MET A 349 11.23 2.08 -0.72
N THR A 350 10.24 1.81 0.12
CA THR A 350 8.97 1.23 -0.32
C THR A 350 8.01 2.33 -0.74
N VAL A 351 7.74 2.41 -2.03
CA VAL A 351 6.77 3.38 -2.56
C VAL A 351 5.35 2.88 -2.33
N LYS A 352 4.55 3.63 -1.60
CA LYS A 352 3.13 3.40 -1.40
C LYS A 352 2.30 4.49 -2.08
N THR A 353 1.07 4.14 -2.43
CA THR A 353 0.09 5.14 -2.86
C THR A 353 -0.37 5.94 -1.65
N MET A 354 -0.35 7.26 -1.76
CA MET A 354 -0.78 8.19 -0.73
C MET A 354 -2.06 8.90 -1.18
N LYS A 355 -2.80 9.51 -0.22
CA LYS A 355 -4.03 10.26 -0.53
C LYS A 355 -3.80 11.40 -1.54
N GLN A 356 -2.63 12.04 -1.48
CA GLN A 356 -2.24 13.11 -2.41
C GLN A 356 -1.89 12.60 -3.82
N ASP A 357 -1.73 11.30 -4.02
CA ASP A 357 -1.39 10.68 -5.31
C ASP A 357 -2.63 10.58 -6.22
N SER A 358 -3.31 11.71 -6.44
CA SER A 358 -4.55 11.79 -7.23
C SER A 358 -4.41 11.25 -8.66
N ASP A 359 -3.19 11.23 -9.20
CA ASP A 359 -2.87 10.67 -10.51
C ASP A 359 -2.83 9.13 -10.51
N LYS A 360 -2.53 8.49 -9.36
CA LYS A 360 -2.45 7.02 -9.26
C LYS A 360 -3.83 6.36 -9.15
N ILE A 361 -4.78 7.01 -8.49
CA ILE A 361 -6.07 6.39 -8.16
C ILE A 361 -6.86 5.95 -9.41
N PRO A 362 -7.06 6.80 -10.44
CA PRO A 362 -7.75 6.39 -11.66
C PRO A 362 -7.02 5.25 -12.41
N ILE A 363 -5.67 5.24 -12.33
CA ILE A 363 -4.85 4.18 -12.94
C ILE A 363 -5.12 2.84 -12.23
N ILE A 364 -5.14 2.84 -10.90
CA ILE A 364 -5.38 1.63 -10.10
C ILE A 364 -6.79 1.08 -10.35
N GLU A 365 -7.81 1.95 -10.33
CA GLU A 365 -9.19 1.55 -10.61
C GLU A 365 -9.31 0.90 -11.98
N LYS A 366 -8.85 1.59 -13.03
CA LYS A 366 -8.89 1.09 -14.42
C LYS A 366 -8.13 -0.25 -14.52
N MET A 367 -6.94 -0.32 -13.98
CA MET A 367 -6.07 -1.49 -14.03
C MET A 367 -6.74 -2.73 -13.40
N ILE A 368 -7.34 -2.60 -12.22
CA ILE A 368 -8.01 -3.72 -11.55
C ILE A 368 -9.29 -4.10 -12.30
N ARG A 369 -10.10 -3.13 -12.72
CA ARG A 369 -11.34 -3.38 -13.47
C ARG A 369 -11.09 -4.12 -14.80
N GLU A 370 -10.00 -3.82 -15.51
CA GLU A 370 -9.67 -4.42 -16.80
C GLU A 370 -8.90 -5.75 -16.68
N SER A 371 -8.20 -5.99 -15.58
CA SER A 371 -7.30 -7.13 -15.42
C SER A 371 -7.83 -8.24 -14.51
N VAL A 372 -8.90 -7.99 -13.74
CA VAL A 372 -9.45 -8.92 -12.74
C VAL A 372 -10.88 -9.29 -13.11
N ASP A 373 -11.18 -10.60 -13.12
CA ASP A 373 -12.54 -11.12 -13.31
C ASP A 373 -13.36 -10.96 -12.02
N ILE A 374 -13.84 -9.72 -11.79
CA ILE A 374 -14.64 -9.37 -10.63
C ILE A 374 -15.97 -10.14 -10.57
N PRO A 375 -16.70 -10.37 -11.68
CA PRO A 375 -17.88 -11.22 -11.68
C PRO A 375 -17.60 -12.64 -11.18
N ALA A 376 -16.52 -13.30 -11.64
CA ALA A 376 -16.13 -14.61 -11.15
C ALA A 376 -15.80 -14.59 -9.65
N LEU A 377 -15.06 -13.55 -9.18
CA LEU A 377 -14.77 -13.35 -7.77
C LEU A 377 -16.06 -13.23 -6.95
N LEU A 378 -17.00 -12.37 -7.35
CA LEU A 378 -18.28 -12.19 -6.67
C LEU A 378 -19.10 -13.48 -6.62
N LYS A 379 -19.09 -14.26 -7.70
CA LYS A 379 -19.75 -15.57 -7.74
C LYS A 379 -19.14 -16.56 -6.74
N SER A 380 -17.82 -16.56 -6.60
CA SER A 380 -17.09 -17.48 -5.71
C SER A 380 -17.32 -17.18 -4.21
N ILE A 381 -17.58 -15.92 -3.84
CA ILE A 381 -17.80 -15.52 -2.44
C ILE A 381 -19.28 -15.53 -2.02
N LYS A 382 -20.21 -15.62 -2.96
CA LYS A 382 -21.61 -15.83 -2.62
C LYS A 382 -21.76 -17.17 -1.90
N LYS A 383 -22.57 -17.19 -0.87
CA LYS A 383 -22.92 -18.39 -0.09
C LYS A 383 -23.87 -19.27 -0.86
#